data_2ccf811877036c8c7c72599314065a56
#
_entry.id   2ccf811877036c8c7c72599314065a56
#
_cell.length_a   1.000
_cell.length_b   1.000
_cell.length_c   1.000
_cell.angle_alpha   90.00
_cell.angle_beta   90.00
_cell.angle_gamma   90.00
#
_symmetry.space_group_name_H-M   'P 1'
#
loop_
_entity.id
_entity.type
_entity.pdbx_description
1 polymer ?
#
loop_
_entity_poly.entity_id
_entity_poly.type
_entity_poly.pdbx_seq_one_letter_code
_entity_poly.pdbx_strand_id
1 'polypeptide(L)'
;MARNRICGKWENEAKTLRIQISTQGNDFIAKIIWFSDTEGKPMNYWKDKRNPNPKLRNRTILGMSILRDLKYNDKKGTWEDGIVYDSRHGKEWNASANINKKGQLKVRGYWHFKWIGKSMIFNRLK
;
A
#
# COMPACT_ATOMS: atom_id res chain seq x y z
N MET A 1 20.14 3.59 4.90
CA MET A 1 19.56 4.31 6.04
C MET A 1 18.24 3.70 6.45
N ALA A 2 17.97 3.69 7.76
CA ALA A 2 16.79 2.99 8.30
C ALA A 2 15.46 3.47 7.69
N ARG A 3 15.29 4.79 7.50
CA ARG A 3 14.04 5.32 6.98
C ARG A 3 13.71 4.82 5.56
N ASN A 4 14.72 4.49 4.78
CA ASN A 4 14.53 4.04 3.40
C ASN A 4 14.46 2.52 3.26
N ARG A 5 14.50 1.78 4.37
CA ARG A 5 14.39 0.32 4.31
C ARG A 5 13.08 -0.15 3.71
N ILE A 6 12.02 0.67 3.82
CA ILE A 6 10.70 0.34 3.27
C ILE A 6 10.67 0.46 1.74
N CYS A 7 11.60 1.20 1.14
CA CYS A 7 11.62 1.39 -0.31
C CYS A 7 11.96 0.09 -1.03
N GLY A 8 11.31 -0.12 -2.17
CA GLY A 8 11.52 -1.29 -3.00
C GLY A 8 10.23 -1.96 -3.40
N LYS A 9 10.35 -3.17 -3.92
CA LYS A 9 9.21 -3.96 -4.41
C LYS A 9 8.85 -5.03 -3.39
N TRP A 10 7.56 -5.18 -3.17
CA TRP A 10 7.02 -6.08 -2.16
C TRP A 10 5.85 -6.87 -2.74
N GLU A 11 5.69 -8.11 -2.28
CA GLU A 11 4.57 -8.97 -2.67
C GLU A 11 3.88 -9.46 -1.41
N ASN A 12 2.54 -9.42 -1.38
CA ASN A 12 1.80 -9.91 -0.23
C ASN A 12 1.92 -11.45 -0.10
N GLU A 13 1.63 -11.98 1.08
CA GLU A 13 1.77 -13.42 1.35
C GLU A 13 0.90 -14.27 0.43
N ALA A 14 -0.28 -13.78 0.08
CA ALA A 14 -1.18 -14.48 -0.83
C ALA A 14 -0.70 -14.49 -2.28
N LYS A 15 0.35 -13.72 -2.61
CA LYS A 15 0.92 -13.59 -3.95
C LYS A 15 -0.10 -13.07 -4.97
N THR A 16 -0.94 -12.15 -4.52
CA THR A 16 -1.99 -11.55 -5.34
C THR A 16 -1.77 -10.07 -5.63
N LEU A 17 -0.77 -9.47 -4.99
CA LEU A 17 -0.52 -8.03 -5.10
C LEU A 17 0.97 -7.75 -4.97
N ARG A 18 1.49 -6.93 -5.90
CA ARG A 18 2.85 -6.40 -5.81
C ARG A 18 2.79 -4.89 -5.80
N ILE A 19 3.55 -4.30 -4.89
CA ILE A 19 3.63 -2.85 -4.75
C ILE A 19 5.07 -2.41 -4.83
N GLN A 20 5.27 -1.16 -5.20
CA GLN A 20 6.58 -0.53 -5.14
C GLN A 20 6.48 0.70 -4.24
N ILE A 21 7.29 0.73 -3.20
CA ILE A 21 7.35 1.84 -2.26
C ILE A 21 8.55 2.72 -2.63
N SER A 22 8.29 4.01 -2.69
CA SER A 22 9.31 5.02 -2.97
C SER A 22 9.05 6.26 -2.13
N THR A 23 10.00 7.16 -2.13
CA THR A 23 9.86 8.44 -1.44
C THR A 23 9.08 9.43 -2.31
N GLN A 24 8.33 10.30 -1.65
CA GLN A 24 7.70 11.46 -2.27
C GLN A 24 7.88 12.63 -1.31
N GLY A 25 8.87 13.48 -1.58
CA GLY A 25 9.29 14.48 -0.62
C GLY A 25 9.85 13.80 0.64
N ASN A 26 9.33 14.18 1.78
CA ASN A 26 9.72 13.57 3.07
C ASN A 26 8.88 12.35 3.43
N ASP A 27 7.86 12.04 2.63
CA ASP A 27 6.93 10.96 2.89
C ASP A 27 7.20 9.76 1.97
N PHE A 28 6.42 8.69 2.15
CA PHE A 28 6.52 7.48 1.33
C PHE A 28 5.18 7.18 0.69
N ILE A 29 5.25 6.66 -0.54
CA ILE A 29 4.08 6.21 -1.29
C ILE A 29 4.30 4.80 -1.80
N ALA A 30 3.21 4.08 -2.04
CA ALA A 30 3.25 2.77 -2.65
C ALA A 30 2.32 2.72 -3.85
N LYS A 31 2.84 2.26 -4.98
CA LYS A 31 2.05 2.09 -6.21
C LYS A 31 1.90 0.62 -6.52
N ILE A 32 0.74 0.26 -7.06
CA ILE A 32 0.49 -1.10 -7.52
C ILE A 32 1.27 -1.33 -8.81
N ILE A 33 2.14 -2.35 -8.82
CA ILE A 33 2.90 -2.71 -10.01
C ILE A 33 2.41 -4.02 -10.63
N TRP A 34 1.61 -4.79 -9.90
CA TRP A 34 0.99 -6.02 -10.40
C TRP A 34 -0.07 -6.50 -9.41
N PHE A 35 -1.13 -7.10 -9.93
CA PHE A 35 -2.11 -7.82 -9.11
C PHE A 35 -2.64 -9.01 -9.90
N SER A 36 -3.08 -10.05 -9.19
CA SER A 36 -3.61 -11.25 -9.85
C SER A 36 -4.97 -10.95 -10.44
N ASP A 37 -5.20 -11.45 -11.64
CA ASP A 37 -6.49 -11.36 -12.31
C ASP A 37 -6.95 -12.77 -12.68
N THR A 38 -8.10 -13.18 -12.14
CA THR A 38 -8.66 -14.50 -12.38
C THR A 38 -9.54 -14.54 -13.64
N GLU A 39 -9.79 -13.40 -14.28
CA GLU A 39 -10.68 -13.30 -15.44
C GLU A 39 -9.93 -13.22 -16.77
N GLY A 40 -8.60 -13.25 -16.74
CA GLY A 40 -7.80 -13.21 -17.96
C GLY A 40 -7.80 -11.88 -18.68
N LYS A 41 -8.14 -10.80 -18.00
CA LYS A 41 -8.15 -9.47 -18.59
C LYS A 41 -6.74 -8.86 -18.60
N PRO A 42 -6.43 -7.95 -19.54
CA PRO A 42 -5.18 -7.20 -19.46
C PRO A 42 -5.09 -6.40 -18.15
N MET A 43 -3.88 -6.21 -17.65
CA MET A 43 -3.66 -5.54 -16.38
C MET A 43 -4.25 -4.13 -16.36
N ASN A 44 -4.25 -3.42 -17.50
CA ASN A 44 -4.78 -2.07 -17.58
C ASN A 44 -6.31 -2.01 -17.79
N TYR A 45 -6.98 -3.15 -17.80
CA TYR A 45 -8.44 -3.21 -17.96
C TYR A 45 -9.16 -2.65 -16.73
N TRP A 46 -8.65 -2.93 -15.53
CA TRP A 46 -9.34 -2.63 -14.28
C TRP A 46 -9.21 -1.17 -13.91
N LYS A 47 -10.33 -0.55 -13.61
CA LYS A 47 -10.43 0.87 -13.25
C LYS A 47 -10.92 1.04 -11.83
N ASP A 48 -10.67 2.21 -11.28
CA ASP A 48 -11.06 2.58 -9.91
C ASP A 48 -12.53 3.04 -9.85
N LYS A 49 -13.44 2.16 -10.23
CA LYS A 49 -14.86 2.47 -10.43
C LYS A 49 -15.59 2.90 -9.18
N ARG A 50 -15.11 2.48 -8.03
CA ARG A 50 -15.77 2.76 -6.74
C ARG A 50 -15.21 3.96 -6.03
N ASN A 51 -14.31 4.70 -6.67
CA ASN A 51 -13.76 5.91 -6.08
C ASN A 51 -14.89 6.91 -5.81
N PRO A 52 -14.97 7.48 -4.58
CA PRO A 52 -16.00 8.49 -4.29
C PRO A 52 -15.83 9.76 -5.10
N ASN A 53 -14.62 10.04 -5.61
CA ASN A 53 -14.40 11.17 -6.51
C ASN A 53 -14.61 10.72 -7.96
N PRO A 54 -15.66 11.20 -8.64
CA PRO A 54 -15.94 10.78 -10.02
C PRO A 54 -14.78 11.02 -10.98
N LYS A 55 -13.95 12.03 -10.73
CA LYS A 55 -12.80 12.36 -11.59
C LYS A 55 -11.73 11.28 -11.57
N LEU A 56 -11.71 10.42 -10.56
CA LEU A 56 -10.70 9.37 -10.41
C LEU A 56 -11.20 7.99 -10.85
N ARG A 57 -12.46 7.86 -11.23
CA ARG A 57 -13.06 6.55 -11.54
C ARG A 57 -12.51 5.91 -12.81
N ASN A 58 -11.90 6.69 -13.68
CA ASN A 58 -11.32 6.18 -14.93
C ASN A 58 -9.83 5.85 -14.82
N ARG A 59 -9.20 6.12 -13.66
CA ARG A 59 -7.80 5.75 -13.51
C ARG A 59 -7.67 4.24 -13.38
N THR A 60 -6.57 3.70 -13.90
CA THR A 60 -6.32 2.26 -13.81
C THR A 60 -5.90 1.89 -12.39
N ILE A 61 -6.25 0.67 -11.98
CA ILE A 61 -5.77 0.10 -10.72
C ILE A 61 -4.24 -0.08 -10.81
N LEU A 62 -3.76 -0.58 -11.95
CA LEU A 62 -2.32 -0.67 -12.18
C LEU A 62 -1.70 0.73 -12.16
N GLY A 63 -0.64 0.92 -11.39
CA GLY A 63 0.04 2.20 -11.24
C GLY A 63 -0.58 3.13 -10.22
N MET A 64 -1.74 2.76 -9.66
CA MET A 64 -2.43 3.58 -8.67
C MET A 64 -1.65 3.61 -7.36
N SER A 65 -1.59 4.78 -6.74
CA SER A 65 -1.02 4.92 -5.39
C SER A 65 -2.04 4.42 -4.38
N ILE A 66 -1.75 3.30 -3.70
CA ILE A 66 -2.64 2.73 -2.69
C ILE A 66 -2.24 3.10 -1.26
N LEU A 67 -1.04 3.64 -1.10
CA LEU A 67 -0.52 4.05 0.20
C LEU A 67 0.20 5.37 0.00
N ARG A 68 -0.11 6.36 0.81
CA ARG A 68 0.49 7.69 0.69
C ARG A 68 0.69 8.33 2.04
N ASP A 69 1.46 9.40 2.06
CA ASP A 69 1.67 10.26 3.24
C ASP A 69 2.29 9.52 4.43
N LEU A 70 2.88 8.37 4.19
CA LEU A 70 3.47 7.55 5.24
C LEU A 70 4.78 8.19 5.70
N LYS A 71 4.94 8.40 7.00
CA LYS A 71 6.05 9.14 7.58
C LYS A 71 6.89 8.24 8.49
N TYR A 72 8.20 8.33 8.35
CA TYR A 72 9.09 7.56 9.22
C TYR A 72 9.16 8.16 10.62
N ASN A 73 8.97 7.32 11.62
CA ASN A 73 9.15 7.66 13.04
C ASN A 73 10.45 7.01 13.51
N ASP A 74 11.50 7.82 13.66
CA ASP A 74 12.83 7.33 13.98
C ASP A 74 12.95 6.80 15.42
N LYS A 75 12.11 7.27 16.32
CA LYS A 75 12.09 6.78 17.71
C LYS A 75 11.58 5.36 17.78
N LYS A 76 10.55 5.03 16.98
CA LYS A 76 9.94 3.71 16.96
C LYS A 76 10.53 2.79 15.89
N GLY A 77 11.21 3.37 14.90
CA GLY A 77 11.67 2.59 13.75
C GLY A 77 10.52 2.09 12.88
N THR A 78 9.42 2.83 12.83
CA THR A 78 8.20 2.47 12.09
C THR A 78 7.80 3.60 11.16
N TRP A 79 6.83 3.32 10.29
CA TRP A 79 6.25 4.31 9.39
C TRP A 79 4.80 4.54 9.80
N GLU A 80 4.42 5.82 9.99
CA GLU A 80 3.16 6.18 10.64
C GLU A 80 2.41 7.24 9.83
N ASP A 81 1.17 7.48 10.23
CA ASP A 81 0.33 8.59 9.77
C ASP A 81 0.07 8.58 8.26
N GLY A 82 0.12 7.41 7.66
CA GLY A 82 -0.21 7.25 6.26
C GLY A 82 -1.69 7.04 6.02
N ILE A 83 -2.03 6.93 4.74
CA ILE A 83 -3.39 6.63 4.28
C ILE A 83 -3.30 5.51 3.26
N VAL A 84 -4.10 4.46 3.46
CA VAL A 84 -4.25 3.37 2.51
C VAL A 84 -5.63 3.47 1.86
N TYR A 85 -5.68 3.25 0.54
CA TYR A 85 -6.92 3.29 -0.23
C TYR A 85 -7.36 1.87 -0.60
N ASP A 86 -8.60 1.55 -0.28
CA ASP A 86 -9.24 0.28 -0.64
C ASP A 86 -10.15 0.50 -1.85
N SER A 87 -9.67 0.10 -3.03
CA SER A 87 -10.42 0.29 -4.27
C SER A 87 -11.65 -0.59 -4.38
N ARG A 88 -11.69 -1.72 -3.66
CA ARG A 88 -12.85 -2.61 -3.69
C ARG A 88 -14.07 -1.98 -3.04
N HIS A 89 -13.85 -1.09 -2.10
CA HIS A 89 -14.93 -0.42 -1.37
C HIS A 89 -14.95 1.10 -1.56
N GLY A 90 -13.95 1.65 -2.27
CA GLY A 90 -13.83 3.09 -2.47
C GLY A 90 -13.61 3.85 -1.18
N LYS A 91 -12.85 3.30 -0.24
CA LYS A 91 -12.66 3.87 1.10
C LYS A 91 -11.19 4.04 1.43
N GLU A 92 -10.92 5.08 2.23
CA GLU A 92 -9.59 5.32 2.77
C GLU A 92 -9.54 4.95 4.24
N TRP A 93 -8.37 4.45 4.67
CA TRP A 93 -8.09 4.05 6.04
C TRP A 93 -6.77 4.71 6.46
N ASN A 94 -6.62 4.96 7.75
CA ASN A 94 -5.30 5.32 8.28
C ASN A 94 -4.37 4.12 8.12
N ALA A 95 -3.08 4.40 7.97
CA ALA A 95 -2.11 3.33 7.74
C ALA A 95 -0.85 3.53 8.55
N SER A 96 -0.31 2.43 9.02
CA SER A 96 1.02 2.35 9.61
C SER A 96 1.75 1.15 9.02
N ALA A 97 3.07 1.14 9.14
CA ALA A 97 3.87 0.03 8.62
C ALA A 97 5.09 -0.20 9.50
N ASN A 98 5.55 -1.44 9.51
CA ASN A 98 6.81 -1.80 10.16
C ASN A 98 7.44 -2.97 9.43
N ILE A 99 8.75 -3.12 9.60
CA ILE A 99 9.49 -4.26 9.06
C ILE A 99 9.90 -5.12 10.26
N ASN A 100 9.48 -6.39 10.25
CA ASN A 100 9.73 -7.30 11.35
C ASN A 100 11.16 -7.87 11.28
N LYS A 101 11.52 -8.72 12.26
CA LYS A 101 12.85 -9.33 12.35
C LYS A 101 13.19 -10.23 11.17
N LYS A 102 12.17 -10.76 10.49
CA LYS A 102 12.34 -11.60 9.31
C LYS A 102 12.49 -10.78 8.02
N GLY A 103 12.44 -9.46 8.11
CA GLY A 103 12.51 -8.59 6.94
C GLY A 103 11.20 -8.45 6.20
N GLN A 104 10.10 -8.88 6.77
CA GLN A 104 8.77 -8.75 6.17
C GLN A 104 8.17 -7.39 6.49
N LEU A 105 7.48 -6.81 5.52
CA LEU A 105 6.75 -5.56 5.69
C LEU A 105 5.34 -5.88 6.17
N LYS A 106 4.94 -5.26 7.27
CA LYS A 106 3.57 -5.34 7.76
C LYS A 106 2.93 -3.97 7.57
N VAL A 107 1.86 -3.90 6.79
CA VAL A 107 1.06 -2.68 6.60
C VAL A 107 -0.26 -2.90 7.31
N ARG A 108 -0.60 -1.98 8.21
CA ARG A 108 -1.85 -2.04 8.96
C ARG A 108 -2.74 -0.87 8.57
N GLY A 109 -3.92 -1.20 8.03
CA GLY A 109 -4.97 -0.22 7.82
C GLY A 109 -5.92 -0.22 9.03
N TYR A 110 -6.28 0.96 9.51
CA TYR A 110 -7.13 1.07 10.68
C TYR A 110 -8.00 2.31 10.60
N TRP A 111 -9.13 2.26 11.32
CA TRP A 111 -10.06 3.39 11.41
C TRP A 111 -10.13 3.86 12.85
N HIS A 112 -9.71 5.10 13.09
CA HIS A 112 -9.61 5.78 14.39
C HIS A 112 -8.49 5.21 15.29
N PHE A 113 -8.49 3.93 15.61
CA PHE A 113 -7.54 3.32 16.53
C PHE A 113 -6.82 2.15 15.89
N LYS A 114 -5.51 2.03 16.14
CA LYS A 114 -4.69 0.98 15.53
C LYS A 114 -5.13 -0.43 15.87
N TRP A 115 -5.80 -0.63 17.00
CA TRP A 115 -6.30 -1.95 17.39
C TRP A 115 -7.59 -2.34 16.67
N ILE A 116 -8.22 -1.39 15.97
CA ILE A 116 -9.38 -1.67 15.10
C ILE A 116 -8.90 -1.57 13.66
N GLY A 117 -8.55 -2.69 13.07
CA GLY A 117 -8.07 -2.68 11.70
C GLY A 117 -7.59 -4.03 11.23
N LYS A 118 -6.99 -4.05 10.05
CA LYS A 118 -6.47 -5.26 9.41
C LYS A 118 -5.03 -5.04 8.99
N SER A 119 -4.24 -6.11 9.05
CA SER A 119 -2.86 -6.09 8.63
C SER A 119 -2.64 -6.96 7.41
N MET A 120 -1.70 -6.56 6.57
CA MET A 120 -1.24 -7.32 5.42
C MET A 120 0.26 -7.45 5.50
N ILE A 121 0.75 -8.66 5.29
CA ILE A 121 2.18 -8.98 5.32
C ILE A 121 2.70 -9.08 3.89
N PHE A 122 3.84 -8.47 3.65
CA PHE A 122 4.51 -8.49 2.35
C PHE A 122 5.91 -9.04 2.50
N ASN A 123 6.35 -9.79 1.50
CA ASN A 123 7.72 -10.23 1.38
C ASN A 123 8.43 -9.39 0.33
N ARG A 124 9.72 -9.11 0.55
CA ARG A 124 10.48 -8.30 -0.40
C ARG A 124 10.74 -9.10 -1.67
N LEU A 125 10.50 -8.47 -2.79
CA LEU A 125 10.89 -9.00 -4.10
C LEU A 125 12.33 -8.62 -4.38
N LYS A 126 13.07 -9.57 -4.95
CA LYS A 126 14.46 -9.36 -5.31
C LYS A 126 14.60 -8.83 -6.74
#